data_feb15d9ca08ce4e5a2cb698644c58bbb
#
_entry.id   feb15d9ca08ce4e5a2cb698644c58bbb
#
_cell.length_a   1.000
_cell.length_b   1.000
_cell.length_c   1.000
_cell.angle_alpha   90.00
_cell.angle_beta   90.00
_cell.angle_gamma   90.00
#
_symmetry.space_group_name_H-M   'P 1'
#
loop_
_entity.id
_entity.type
_entity.pdbx_description
1 polymer ?
#
loop_
_entity_poly.entity_id
_entity_poly.type
_entity_poly.pdbx_seq_one_letter_code
_entity_poly.pdbx_strand_id
1 'polypeptide(L)'
;MPKAPWTGYGRFCPLARGLDVVGDRWTLVIVQELQKRSSRYGELVRRLPGMSTTVLTERLRKLEASGVVERRPGAVGDGVVYALTQRGLALDETLTALRRWGVGYLTDPVADGATSHSFDVHYVKGIESLDDAEFGLVVDDRPTTLRFSQGRLEQLPGLPEAPDLLITTTSAFMARWAEGELTWDEGIASGDVGLTGPSEAWPRWLAATGYVLSYASEHTRA
;
A
#
# COMPACT_ATOMS: atom_id res chain seq x y z
N MET A 1 14.64 21.62 33.33
CA MET A 1 14.91 21.91 31.90
C MET A 1 13.68 22.56 31.32
N PRO A 2 13.71 23.78 30.77
CA PRO A 2 12.57 24.34 30.08
C PRO A 2 12.26 23.47 28.85
N LYS A 3 11.02 23.03 28.76
CA LYS A 3 10.51 22.28 27.60
C LYS A 3 10.59 23.21 26.38
N ALA A 4 11.25 22.79 25.29
CA ALA A 4 11.26 23.54 24.04
C ALA A 4 9.83 23.95 23.66
N PRO A 5 9.62 25.17 23.12
CA PRO A 5 8.30 25.61 22.76
C PRO A 5 7.65 24.62 21.79
N TRP A 6 6.43 24.25 22.12
CA TRP A 6 5.64 23.33 21.31
C TRP A 6 5.37 23.94 19.93
N THR A 7 5.87 23.32 18.87
CA THR A 7 5.78 23.81 17.48
C THR A 7 4.64 23.20 16.68
N GLY A 8 3.79 22.37 17.30
CA GLY A 8 2.65 21.71 16.65
C GLY A 8 1.35 22.52 16.74
N TYR A 9 0.21 21.83 16.63
CA TYR A 9 -1.14 22.41 16.70
C TYR A 9 -1.45 23.12 18.04
N GLY A 10 -0.61 22.97 19.05
CA GLY A 10 -0.79 23.58 20.38
C GLY A 10 -2.00 23.05 21.16
N ARG A 11 -2.63 21.97 20.71
CA ARG A 11 -3.83 21.40 21.32
C ARG A 11 -3.51 20.13 22.13
N PHE A 12 -4.10 20.02 23.30
CA PHE A 12 -4.08 18.79 24.10
C PHE A 12 -5.19 17.85 23.61
N CYS A 13 -5.00 17.31 22.40
CA CYS A 13 -5.96 16.47 21.69
C CYS A 13 -5.20 15.31 21.00
N PRO A 14 -5.62 14.05 21.16
CA PRO A 14 -4.94 12.91 20.53
C PRO A 14 -4.81 13.04 19.01
N LEU A 15 -5.85 13.53 18.33
CA LEU A 15 -5.83 13.75 16.88
C LEU A 15 -4.76 14.80 16.52
N ALA A 16 -4.74 15.95 17.20
CA ALA A 16 -3.74 16.99 16.94
C ALA A 16 -2.32 16.47 17.16
N ARG A 17 -2.12 15.66 18.21
CA ARG A 17 -0.83 15.03 18.49
C ARG A 17 -0.41 14.02 17.44
N GLY A 18 -1.35 13.23 16.93
CA GLY A 18 -1.10 12.33 15.78
C GLY A 18 -0.70 13.13 14.54
N LEU A 19 -1.44 14.18 14.21
CA LEU A 19 -1.16 15.03 13.05
C LEU A 19 0.17 15.81 13.17
N ASP A 20 0.61 16.14 14.38
CA ASP A 20 1.96 16.73 14.59
C ASP A 20 3.08 15.80 14.13
N VAL A 21 2.84 14.47 14.14
CA VAL A 21 3.79 13.45 13.72
C VAL A 21 3.63 13.09 12.24
N VAL A 22 2.38 12.88 11.80
CA VAL A 22 2.11 12.30 10.46
C VAL A 22 1.37 13.24 9.49
N GLY A 23 0.97 14.44 9.93
CA GLY A 23 0.16 15.36 9.13
C GLY A 23 0.89 16.07 7.99
N ASP A 24 2.20 16.02 7.95
CA ASP A 24 2.97 16.60 6.86
C ASP A 24 2.75 15.80 5.55
N ARG A 25 2.65 16.50 4.42
CA ARG A 25 2.60 15.87 3.10
C ARG A 25 3.75 14.87 2.94
N TRP A 26 3.47 13.73 2.31
CA TRP A 26 4.35 12.59 2.07
C TRP A 26 4.56 11.67 3.27
N THR A 27 4.32 12.09 4.50
CA THR A 27 4.68 11.30 5.68
C THR A 27 3.95 9.95 5.71
N LEU A 28 2.63 9.95 5.54
CA LEU A 28 1.85 8.71 5.50
C LEU A 28 2.17 7.85 4.26
N VAL A 29 2.52 8.47 3.14
CA VAL A 29 2.95 7.73 1.93
C VAL A 29 4.29 7.02 2.17
N ILE A 30 5.24 7.66 2.90
CA ILE A 30 6.49 7.00 3.32
C ILE A 30 6.20 5.82 4.24
N VAL A 31 5.31 5.99 5.22
CA VAL A 31 4.90 4.92 6.14
C VAL A 31 4.31 3.76 5.36
N GLN A 32 3.42 4.03 4.41
CA GLN A 32 2.83 3.05 3.51
C GLN A 32 3.91 2.26 2.73
N GLU A 33 4.91 2.94 2.17
CA GLU A 33 6.01 2.26 1.47
C GLU A 33 6.84 1.35 2.39
N LEU A 34 7.02 1.76 3.64
CA LEU A 34 7.73 0.96 4.64
C LEU A 34 6.87 -0.17 5.24
N GLN A 35 5.55 -0.12 5.14
CA GLN A 35 4.68 -1.25 5.47
C GLN A 35 4.92 -2.43 4.54
N LYS A 36 5.13 -2.16 3.25
CA LYS A 36 5.41 -3.21 2.25
C LYS A 36 6.70 -3.96 2.58
N ARG A 37 7.76 -3.23 2.90
CA ARG A 37 9.05 -3.78 3.33
C ARG A 37 9.97 -2.70 3.90
N SER A 38 10.90 -3.10 4.78
CA SER A 38 12.03 -2.24 5.13
C SER A 38 12.88 -1.94 3.89
N SER A 39 13.41 -0.72 3.79
CA SER A 39 13.98 -0.21 2.55
C SER A 39 15.19 0.68 2.79
N ARG A 40 16.13 0.62 1.85
CA ARG A 40 17.23 1.58 1.79
C ARG A 40 16.72 2.95 1.34
N TYR A 41 17.46 3.99 1.69
CA TYR A 41 17.15 5.35 1.24
C TYR A 41 16.96 5.46 -0.29
N GLY A 42 17.88 4.89 -1.06
CA GLY A 42 17.82 4.92 -2.53
C GLY A 42 16.60 4.18 -3.12
N GLU A 43 16.08 3.16 -2.42
CA GLU A 43 14.86 2.46 -2.83
C GLU A 43 13.63 3.33 -2.60
N LEU A 44 13.56 4.02 -1.47
CA LEU A 44 12.49 4.98 -1.17
C LEU A 44 12.47 6.12 -2.20
N VAL A 45 13.64 6.66 -2.58
CA VAL A 45 13.74 7.69 -3.63
C VAL A 45 13.12 7.19 -4.94
N ARG A 46 13.42 5.96 -5.35
CA ARG A 46 12.87 5.40 -6.60
C ARG A 46 11.36 5.13 -6.54
N ARG A 47 10.86 4.71 -5.37
CA ARG A 47 9.43 4.36 -5.18
C ARG A 47 8.54 5.56 -4.87
N LEU A 48 9.11 6.73 -4.60
CA LEU A 48 8.39 7.95 -4.29
C LEU A 48 8.68 9.03 -5.33
N PRO A 49 8.29 8.80 -6.59
CA PRO A 49 8.47 9.79 -7.66
C PRO A 49 7.72 11.07 -7.30
N GLY A 50 8.30 12.23 -7.64
CA GLY A 50 7.72 13.54 -7.30
C GLY A 50 8.08 14.06 -5.89
N MET A 51 8.73 13.24 -5.04
CA MET A 51 9.27 13.70 -3.78
C MET A 51 10.75 14.08 -3.93
N SER A 52 11.13 15.27 -3.47
CA SER A 52 12.55 15.65 -3.45
C SER A 52 13.31 14.90 -2.35
N THR A 53 14.59 14.63 -2.59
CA THR A 53 15.48 13.97 -1.62
C THR A 53 15.60 14.74 -0.30
N THR A 54 15.53 16.08 -0.36
CA THR A 54 15.52 16.94 0.84
C THR A 54 14.30 16.68 1.70
N VAL A 55 13.11 16.62 1.09
CA VAL A 55 11.84 16.34 1.79
C VAL A 55 11.87 14.93 2.37
N LEU A 56 12.30 13.93 1.61
CA LEU A 56 12.41 12.55 2.11
C LEU A 56 13.32 12.47 3.34
N THR A 57 14.49 13.09 3.28
CA THR A 57 15.45 13.12 4.40
C THR A 57 14.83 13.76 5.65
N GLU A 58 14.15 14.90 5.47
CA GLU A 58 13.50 15.59 6.59
C GLU A 58 12.38 14.77 7.20
N ARG A 59 11.53 14.14 6.38
CA ARG A 59 10.42 13.29 6.85
C ARG A 59 10.92 12.05 7.58
N LEU A 60 11.91 11.35 7.02
CA LEU A 60 12.52 10.20 7.69
C LEU A 60 13.12 10.59 9.04
N ARG A 61 13.84 11.72 9.12
CA ARG A 61 14.38 12.22 10.39
C ARG A 61 13.29 12.51 11.42
N LYS A 62 12.17 13.13 11.02
CA LYS A 62 11.02 13.37 11.91
C LYS A 62 10.37 12.07 12.39
N LEU A 63 10.20 11.10 11.48
CA LEU A 63 9.64 9.79 11.80
C LEU A 63 10.55 8.99 12.74
N GLU A 64 11.87 9.06 12.57
CA GLU A 64 12.84 8.48 13.53
C GLU A 64 12.72 9.16 14.91
N ALA A 65 12.74 10.48 14.94
CA ALA A 65 12.64 11.26 16.19
C ALA A 65 11.34 11.00 16.96
N SER A 66 10.24 10.66 16.25
CA SER A 66 8.95 10.31 16.84
C SER A 66 8.81 8.82 17.19
N GLY A 67 9.82 8.00 16.85
CA GLY A 67 9.82 6.57 17.10
C GLY A 67 8.85 5.78 16.21
N VAL A 68 8.47 6.32 15.06
CA VAL A 68 7.62 5.63 14.05
C VAL A 68 8.48 4.78 13.13
N VAL A 69 9.66 5.26 12.78
CA VAL A 69 10.64 4.59 11.93
C VAL A 69 11.93 4.39 12.72
N GLU A 70 12.64 3.34 12.42
CA GLU A 70 13.99 3.07 12.93
C GLU A 70 14.95 2.78 11.78
N ARG A 71 16.24 3.03 12.02
CA ARG A 71 17.32 2.58 11.15
C ARG A 71 17.93 1.33 11.73
N ARG A 72 18.05 0.30 10.91
CA ARG A 72 18.65 -0.97 11.33
C ARG A 72 19.53 -1.56 10.25
N PRO A 73 20.44 -2.49 10.61
CA PRO A 73 21.13 -3.27 9.58
C PRO A 73 20.13 -4.02 8.71
N GLY A 74 20.32 -3.97 7.40
CA GLY A 74 19.58 -4.81 6.46
C GLY A 74 20.10 -6.26 6.47
N ALA A 75 19.59 -7.08 5.54
CA ALA A 75 20.15 -8.40 5.26
C ALA A 75 21.63 -8.28 4.83
N VAL A 76 22.34 -9.42 4.81
CA VAL A 76 23.77 -9.43 4.44
C VAL A 76 23.97 -8.75 3.08
N GLY A 77 24.77 -7.69 3.06
CA GLY A 77 25.00 -6.87 1.86
C GLY A 77 24.05 -5.66 1.69
N ASP A 78 23.01 -5.53 2.52
CA ASP A 78 21.99 -4.47 2.37
C ASP A 78 22.35 -3.13 3.02
N GLY A 79 23.38 -3.06 3.83
CA GLY A 79 23.72 -1.84 4.57
C GLY A 79 22.64 -1.42 5.55
N VAL A 80 22.36 -0.12 5.66
CA VAL A 80 21.33 0.42 6.57
C VAL A 80 19.99 0.55 5.84
N VAL A 81 18.93 0.03 6.46
CA VAL A 81 17.55 0.14 6.00
C VAL A 81 16.69 0.91 7.02
N TYR A 82 15.66 1.57 6.52
CA TYR A 82 14.58 2.13 7.31
C TYR A 82 13.48 1.08 7.46
N ALA A 83 12.97 0.93 8.67
CA ALA A 83 11.90 -0.01 9.01
C ALA A 83 10.88 0.65 9.93
N LEU A 84 9.64 0.17 9.91
CA LEU A 84 8.65 0.58 10.89
C LEU A 84 8.94 -0.05 12.24
N THR A 85 8.79 0.74 13.30
CA THR A 85 8.71 0.24 14.68
C THR A 85 7.32 -0.31 14.96
N GLN A 86 7.08 -0.89 16.13
CA GLN A 86 5.72 -1.26 16.58
C GLN A 86 4.76 -0.05 16.55
N ARG A 87 5.26 1.14 16.89
CA ARG A 87 4.49 2.38 16.80
C ARG A 87 4.15 2.75 15.36
N GLY A 88 5.07 2.52 14.44
CA GLY A 88 4.83 2.71 13.00
C GLY A 88 3.83 1.71 12.44
N LEU A 89 3.93 0.45 12.84
CA LEU A 89 2.98 -0.61 12.46
C LEU A 89 1.56 -0.32 12.96
N ALA A 90 1.40 0.32 14.12
CA ALA A 90 0.11 0.71 14.67
C ALA A 90 -0.63 1.76 13.81
N LEU A 91 0.02 2.40 12.84
CA LEU A 91 -0.64 3.30 11.88
C LEU A 91 -1.44 2.56 10.80
N ASP A 92 -1.39 1.24 10.73
CA ASP A 92 -2.05 0.44 9.69
C ASP A 92 -3.57 0.69 9.64
N GLU A 93 -4.25 0.66 10.77
CA GLU A 93 -5.69 0.94 10.83
C GLU A 93 -6.03 2.36 10.34
N THR A 94 -5.19 3.34 10.70
CA THR A 94 -5.35 4.74 10.25
C THR A 94 -5.17 4.86 8.74
N LEU A 95 -4.14 4.22 8.19
CA LEU A 95 -3.88 4.20 6.75
C LEU A 95 -5.01 3.50 6.00
N THR A 96 -5.50 2.38 6.52
CA THR A 96 -6.62 1.65 5.94
C THR A 96 -7.90 2.48 5.91
N ALA A 97 -8.22 3.17 7.02
CA ALA A 97 -9.37 4.08 7.06
C ALA A 97 -9.24 5.25 6.09
N LEU A 98 -8.02 5.82 5.99
CA LEU A 98 -7.75 6.93 5.07
C LEU A 98 -7.81 6.51 3.60
N ARG A 99 -7.29 5.32 3.25
CA ARG A 99 -7.40 4.75 1.89
C ARG A 99 -8.86 4.61 1.49
N ARG A 100 -9.68 4.02 2.37
CA ARG A 100 -11.11 3.84 2.13
C ARG A 100 -11.81 5.17 1.88
N TRP A 101 -11.57 6.15 2.74
CA TRP A 101 -12.13 7.49 2.55
C TRP A 101 -11.63 8.14 1.26
N GLY A 102 -10.36 7.86 0.87
CA GLY A 102 -9.71 8.43 -0.31
C GLY A 102 -10.19 7.84 -1.63
N VAL A 103 -10.82 6.64 -1.65
CA VAL A 103 -11.29 5.99 -2.89
C VAL A 103 -12.20 6.92 -3.69
N GLY A 104 -13.15 7.61 -3.04
CA GLY A 104 -14.06 8.53 -3.72
C GLY A 104 -13.41 9.79 -4.33
N TYR A 105 -12.08 9.94 -4.22
CA TYR A 105 -11.31 11.00 -4.87
C TYR A 105 -10.41 10.47 -5.98
N LEU A 106 -10.51 9.19 -6.32
CA LEU A 106 -9.81 8.63 -7.48
C LEU A 106 -10.50 9.17 -8.75
N THR A 107 -9.78 9.98 -9.49
CA THR A 107 -10.16 10.47 -10.79
C THR A 107 -9.43 9.67 -11.87
N ASP A 108 -9.76 9.87 -13.14
CA ASP A 108 -9.08 9.22 -14.25
C ASP A 108 -7.56 9.47 -14.17
N PRO A 109 -6.75 8.44 -13.97
CA PRO A 109 -5.30 8.58 -13.81
C PRO A 109 -4.62 9.20 -15.04
N VAL A 110 -5.19 9.04 -16.22
CA VAL A 110 -4.69 9.59 -17.50
C VAL A 110 -4.96 11.08 -17.57
N ALA A 111 -6.14 11.53 -17.12
CA ALA A 111 -6.53 12.94 -17.13
C ALA A 111 -5.69 13.76 -16.12
N ASP A 112 -5.35 13.19 -15.00
CA ASP A 112 -4.59 13.89 -13.93
C ASP A 112 -3.08 13.92 -14.16
N GLY A 113 -2.56 13.26 -15.20
CA GLY A 113 -1.12 13.09 -15.40
C GLY A 113 -0.47 12.36 -14.21
N ALA A 114 -1.26 11.62 -13.46
CA ALA A 114 -0.78 10.89 -12.29
C ALA A 114 0.19 9.81 -12.73
N THR A 115 1.39 9.85 -12.18
CA THR A 115 2.36 8.77 -12.29
C THR A 115 2.01 7.64 -11.32
N SER A 116 0.74 7.43 -11.05
CA SER A 116 0.29 6.37 -10.17
C SER A 116 0.71 5.03 -10.70
N HIS A 117 1.52 4.38 -9.97
CA HIS A 117 2.29 3.26 -10.44
C HIS A 117 1.88 1.99 -9.78
N SER A 118 0.86 2.00 -8.99
CA SER A 118 0.41 0.77 -8.39
C SER A 118 -0.98 0.98 -7.83
N PHE A 119 -1.92 0.20 -8.30
CA PHE A 119 -2.89 -0.32 -7.37
C PHE A 119 -2.09 -1.10 -6.33
N ASP A 120 -1.61 -0.40 -5.34
CA ASP A 120 -0.94 -1.02 -4.22
C ASP A 120 -1.97 -1.91 -3.52
N VAL A 121 -1.91 -3.20 -3.78
CA VAL A 121 -2.61 -4.17 -2.95
C VAL A 121 -2.02 -4.04 -1.57
N HIS A 122 -2.72 -3.32 -0.72
CA HIS A 122 -2.24 -3.05 0.62
C HIS A 122 -2.58 -4.20 1.54
N TYR A 123 -1.76 -4.34 2.57
CA TYR A 123 -1.89 -5.26 3.68
C TYR A 123 -3.35 -5.59 3.98
N VAL A 124 -3.71 -6.84 3.75
CA VAL A 124 -5.05 -7.37 4.01
C VAL A 124 -4.99 -8.06 5.37
N LYS A 125 -5.74 -7.53 6.34
CA LYS A 125 -5.92 -8.18 7.63
C LYS A 125 -6.61 -9.53 7.39
N GLY A 126 -6.00 -10.63 7.82
CA GLY A 126 -6.51 -11.99 7.56
C GLY A 126 -5.72 -12.78 6.52
N ILE A 127 -4.70 -12.21 5.91
CA ILE A 127 -3.72 -12.94 5.06
C ILE A 127 -3.07 -14.12 5.81
N GLU A 128 -3.06 -14.08 7.12
CA GLU A 128 -2.49 -15.12 7.99
C GLU A 128 -3.11 -16.51 7.75
N SER A 129 -4.30 -16.56 7.16
CA SER A 129 -5.01 -17.80 6.81
C SER A 129 -4.83 -18.23 5.34
N LEU A 130 -4.12 -17.47 4.53
CA LEU A 130 -3.84 -17.83 3.14
C LEU A 130 -2.57 -18.66 3.06
N ASP A 131 -2.65 -19.77 2.33
CA ASP A 131 -1.49 -20.55 1.94
C ASP A 131 -0.53 -19.69 1.08
N ASP A 132 0.75 -20.03 1.13
CA ASP A 132 1.75 -19.36 0.30
C ASP A 132 1.33 -19.41 -1.18
N ALA A 133 1.38 -18.26 -1.86
CA ALA A 133 0.96 -18.13 -3.25
C ALA A 133 1.72 -17.01 -3.96
N GLU A 134 1.93 -17.16 -5.27
CA GLU A 134 2.44 -16.10 -6.14
C GLU A 134 1.47 -15.82 -7.28
N PHE A 135 0.97 -14.61 -7.33
CA PHE A 135 0.11 -14.14 -8.41
C PHE A 135 0.85 -13.13 -9.28
N GLY A 136 0.66 -13.24 -10.60
CA GLY A 136 1.01 -12.18 -11.53
C GLY A 136 -0.18 -11.25 -11.72
N LEU A 137 0.04 -9.95 -11.61
CA LEU A 137 -0.96 -8.92 -11.93
C LEU A 137 -0.39 -7.96 -12.95
N VAL A 138 -1.07 -7.79 -14.08
CA VAL A 138 -0.74 -6.80 -15.10
C VAL A 138 -1.86 -5.78 -15.18
N VAL A 139 -1.56 -4.54 -14.87
CA VAL A 139 -2.49 -3.41 -15.00
C VAL A 139 -1.90 -2.44 -16.02
N ASP A 140 -2.59 -2.19 -17.13
CA ASP A 140 -2.12 -1.32 -18.22
C ASP A 140 -0.67 -1.62 -18.64
N ASP A 141 -0.35 -2.86 -18.98
CA ASP A 141 1.00 -3.31 -19.37
C ASP A 141 2.07 -3.23 -18.26
N ARG A 142 1.68 -3.03 -17.00
CA ARG A 142 2.61 -2.98 -15.86
C ARG A 142 2.55 -4.27 -15.06
N PRO A 143 3.57 -5.11 -15.18
CA PRO A 143 3.63 -6.37 -14.47
C PRO A 143 4.04 -6.18 -13.00
N THR A 144 3.33 -6.86 -12.11
CA THR A 144 3.59 -6.91 -10.67
C THR A 144 3.44 -8.34 -10.18
N THR A 145 4.37 -8.79 -9.38
CA THR A 145 4.24 -10.02 -8.61
C THR A 145 3.64 -9.73 -7.25
N LEU A 146 2.59 -10.45 -6.89
CA LEU A 146 1.99 -10.47 -5.55
C LEU A 146 2.36 -11.80 -4.89
N ARG A 147 3.30 -11.76 -3.97
CA ARG A 147 3.73 -12.94 -3.21
C ARG A 147 3.11 -12.92 -1.83
N PHE A 148 2.32 -13.94 -1.55
CA PHE A 148 1.77 -14.21 -0.23
C PHE A 148 2.63 -15.28 0.42
N SER A 149 3.22 -14.99 1.56
CA SER A 149 4.05 -15.93 2.30
C SER A 149 4.05 -15.59 3.78
N GLN A 150 3.81 -16.60 4.62
CA GLN A 150 3.82 -16.48 6.08
C GLN A 150 2.93 -15.33 6.59
N GLY A 151 1.74 -15.17 6.05
CA GLY A 151 0.82 -14.11 6.42
C GLY A 151 1.26 -12.71 6.01
N ARG A 152 2.13 -12.59 5.02
CA ARG A 152 2.63 -11.32 4.48
C ARG A 152 2.40 -11.25 2.98
N LEU A 153 2.12 -10.04 2.50
CA LEU A 153 2.09 -9.72 1.10
C LEU A 153 3.33 -8.91 0.72
N GLU A 154 4.07 -9.40 -0.26
CA GLU A 154 5.12 -8.63 -0.92
C GLU A 154 4.68 -8.28 -2.34
N GLN A 155 4.90 -7.03 -2.72
CA GLN A 155 4.77 -6.58 -4.10
C GLN A 155 6.15 -6.44 -4.71
N LEU A 156 6.38 -7.14 -5.81
CA LEU A 156 7.65 -7.15 -6.52
C LEU A 156 7.42 -6.68 -7.97
N PRO A 157 8.33 -5.93 -8.56
CA PRO A 157 8.24 -5.54 -9.96
C PRO A 157 8.47 -6.76 -10.86
N GLY A 158 7.76 -6.81 -11.99
CA GLY A 158 7.83 -7.91 -12.95
C GLY A 158 6.86 -9.04 -12.63
N LEU A 159 6.84 -10.07 -13.49
CA LEU A 159 6.04 -11.28 -13.28
C LEU A 159 6.89 -12.37 -12.63
N PRO A 160 6.28 -13.26 -11.82
CA PRO A 160 6.94 -14.45 -11.34
C PRO A 160 7.18 -15.43 -12.50
N GLU A 161 8.19 -16.30 -12.39
CA GLU A 161 8.49 -17.30 -13.42
C GLU A 161 7.34 -18.29 -13.63
N ALA A 162 6.64 -18.65 -12.56
CA ALA A 162 5.53 -19.59 -12.57
C ALA A 162 4.42 -19.10 -11.62
N PRO A 163 3.59 -18.14 -12.03
CA PRO A 163 2.49 -17.65 -11.18
C PRO A 163 1.44 -18.74 -10.97
N ASP A 164 0.89 -18.81 -9.76
CA ASP A 164 -0.31 -19.62 -9.48
C ASP A 164 -1.49 -19.17 -10.36
N LEU A 165 -1.58 -17.86 -10.63
CA LEU A 165 -2.54 -17.25 -11.54
C LEU A 165 -1.96 -15.94 -12.07
N LEU A 166 -2.14 -15.68 -13.36
CA LEU A 166 -1.88 -14.38 -13.98
C LEU A 166 -3.20 -13.68 -14.25
N ILE A 167 -3.31 -12.46 -13.73
CA ILE A 167 -4.47 -11.58 -13.94
C ILE A 167 -4.02 -10.41 -14.80
N THR A 168 -4.75 -10.14 -15.87
CA THR A 168 -4.55 -8.95 -16.72
C THR A 168 -5.78 -8.07 -16.64
N THR A 169 -5.60 -6.77 -16.47
CA THR A 169 -6.70 -5.83 -16.36
C THR A 169 -6.25 -4.40 -16.66
N THR A 170 -7.16 -3.44 -16.56
CA THR A 170 -6.90 -2.01 -16.78
C THR A 170 -7.01 -1.20 -15.49
N SER A 171 -6.35 -0.05 -15.43
CA SER A 171 -6.50 0.89 -14.32
C SER A 171 -7.94 1.40 -14.20
N ALA A 172 -8.65 1.55 -15.31
CA ALA A 172 -10.05 1.95 -15.32
C ALA A 172 -10.95 0.91 -14.64
N PHE A 173 -10.76 -0.39 -14.94
CA PHE A 173 -11.49 -1.44 -14.22
C PHE A 173 -11.15 -1.45 -12.72
N MET A 174 -9.86 -1.38 -12.39
CA MET A 174 -9.40 -1.40 -11.00
C MET A 174 -9.97 -0.24 -10.16
N ALA A 175 -10.11 0.95 -10.75
CA ALA A 175 -10.73 2.09 -10.08
C ALA A 175 -12.20 1.81 -9.76
N ARG A 176 -12.98 1.39 -10.73
CA ARG A 176 -14.41 1.06 -10.56
C ARG A 176 -14.66 -0.11 -9.62
N TRP A 177 -13.78 -1.12 -9.67
CA TRP A 177 -13.78 -2.22 -8.71
C TRP A 177 -13.50 -1.73 -7.28
N ALA A 178 -12.51 -0.85 -7.08
CA ALA A 178 -12.18 -0.29 -5.78
C ALA A 178 -13.31 0.57 -5.19
N GLU A 179 -14.11 1.21 -6.04
CA GLU A 179 -15.32 1.96 -5.66
C GLU A 179 -16.53 1.05 -5.40
N GLY A 180 -16.40 -0.25 -5.69
CA GLY A 180 -17.50 -1.22 -5.56
C GLY A 180 -18.55 -1.14 -6.66
N GLU A 181 -18.25 -0.45 -7.77
CA GLU A 181 -19.15 -0.32 -8.94
C GLU A 181 -19.13 -1.59 -9.80
N LEU A 182 -18.03 -2.32 -9.80
CA LEU A 182 -17.83 -3.55 -10.58
C LEU A 182 -17.32 -4.67 -9.70
N THR A 183 -17.73 -5.87 -10.06
CA THR A 183 -17.19 -7.12 -9.52
C THR A 183 -16.14 -7.70 -10.47
N TRP A 184 -15.31 -8.60 -9.96
CA TRP A 184 -14.38 -9.36 -10.77
C TRP A 184 -15.10 -10.18 -11.86
N ASP A 185 -16.25 -10.78 -11.53
CA ASP A 185 -17.03 -11.59 -12.47
C ASP A 185 -17.58 -10.74 -13.63
N GLU A 186 -18.02 -9.52 -13.35
CA GLU A 186 -18.42 -8.56 -14.38
C GLU A 186 -17.24 -8.16 -15.25
N GLY A 187 -16.07 -7.93 -14.67
CA GLY A 187 -14.84 -7.65 -15.42
C GLY A 187 -14.39 -8.79 -16.32
N ILE A 188 -14.52 -10.03 -15.86
CA ILE A 188 -14.24 -11.22 -16.68
C ILE A 188 -15.26 -11.32 -17.82
N ALA A 189 -16.53 -11.15 -17.52
CA ALA A 189 -17.61 -11.22 -18.50
C ALA A 189 -17.52 -10.13 -19.59
N SER A 190 -17.05 -8.92 -19.23
CA SER A 190 -16.84 -7.82 -20.19
C SER A 190 -15.53 -7.93 -20.97
N GLY A 191 -14.57 -8.76 -20.51
CA GLY A 191 -13.23 -8.86 -21.07
C GLY A 191 -12.25 -7.82 -20.53
N ASP A 192 -12.62 -7.02 -19.55
CA ASP A 192 -11.73 -6.08 -18.85
C ASP A 192 -10.75 -6.81 -17.93
N VAL A 193 -11.05 -8.06 -17.58
CA VAL A 193 -10.20 -8.93 -16.78
C VAL A 193 -9.92 -10.23 -17.52
N GLY A 194 -8.64 -10.48 -17.79
CA GLY A 194 -8.16 -11.74 -18.33
C GLY A 194 -7.53 -12.60 -17.24
N LEU A 195 -7.77 -13.91 -17.29
CA LEU A 195 -7.18 -14.90 -16.38
C LEU A 195 -6.37 -15.93 -17.16
N THR A 196 -5.16 -16.24 -16.70
CA THR A 196 -4.31 -17.30 -17.26
C THR A 196 -3.73 -18.11 -16.11
N GLY A 197 -4.07 -19.40 -16.07
CA GLY A 197 -3.65 -20.33 -15.02
C GLY A 197 -4.76 -21.29 -14.63
N PRO A 198 -4.53 -22.14 -13.62
CA PRO A 198 -5.50 -23.11 -13.15
C PRO A 198 -6.70 -22.44 -12.48
N SER A 199 -7.91 -22.93 -12.79
CA SER A 199 -9.15 -22.35 -12.27
C SER A 199 -9.26 -22.42 -10.74
N GLU A 200 -8.62 -23.37 -10.10
CA GLU A 200 -8.56 -23.52 -8.64
C GLU A 200 -7.77 -22.42 -7.93
N ALA A 201 -6.94 -21.66 -8.66
CA ALA A 201 -6.23 -20.51 -8.10
C ALA A 201 -7.11 -19.26 -7.97
N TRP A 202 -8.22 -19.18 -8.73
CA TRP A 202 -9.13 -18.05 -8.70
C TRP A 202 -9.80 -17.83 -7.34
N PRO A 203 -10.36 -18.84 -6.65
CA PRO A 203 -10.87 -18.68 -5.30
C PRO A 203 -9.82 -18.17 -4.29
N ARG A 204 -8.56 -18.57 -4.45
CA ARG A 204 -7.45 -18.09 -3.62
C ARG A 204 -7.19 -16.59 -3.86
N TRP A 205 -7.21 -16.17 -5.13
CA TRP A 205 -7.14 -14.76 -5.49
C TRP A 205 -8.29 -13.95 -4.90
N LEU A 206 -9.53 -14.43 -5.04
CA LEU A 206 -10.70 -13.77 -4.46
C LEU A 206 -10.62 -13.69 -2.93
N ALA A 207 -10.15 -14.73 -2.27
CA ALA A 207 -9.93 -14.70 -0.82
C ALA A 207 -8.87 -13.66 -0.45
N ALA A 208 -7.79 -13.55 -1.22
CA ALA A 208 -6.73 -12.58 -1.00
C ALA A 208 -7.20 -11.14 -1.22
N THR A 209 -8.05 -10.89 -2.23
CA THR A 209 -8.55 -9.55 -2.60
C THR A 209 -9.92 -9.23 -2.03
N GLY A 210 -10.75 -10.22 -1.75
CA GLY A 210 -12.12 -10.10 -1.23
C GLY A 210 -12.18 -9.47 0.16
N TYR A 211 -11.15 -9.64 0.97
CA TYR A 211 -11.02 -8.93 2.25
C TYR A 211 -10.94 -7.41 2.09
N VAL A 212 -10.45 -6.93 0.95
CA VAL A 212 -10.45 -5.50 0.62
C VAL A 212 -11.86 -5.00 0.34
N LEU A 213 -12.71 -5.83 -0.31
CA LEU A 213 -14.07 -5.47 -0.72
C LEU A 213 -15.13 -5.65 0.38
N SER A 214 -15.06 -6.73 1.17
CA SER A 214 -16.06 -6.98 2.22
C SER A 214 -16.11 -5.84 3.24
N TYR A 215 -15.00 -5.20 3.45
CA TYR A 215 -14.90 -4.04 4.33
C TYR A 215 -15.45 -2.75 3.70
N ALA A 216 -15.39 -2.59 2.39
CA ALA A 216 -15.94 -1.42 1.70
C ALA A 216 -17.47 -1.48 1.60
N SER A 217 -18.04 -2.67 1.35
CA SER A 217 -19.49 -2.83 1.12
C SER A 217 -20.35 -2.76 2.39
N GLU A 218 -19.82 -3.09 3.56
CA GLU A 218 -20.56 -3.04 4.82
C GLU A 218 -20.78 -1.62 5.37
N HIS A 219 -19.99 -0.63 4.90
CA HIS A 219 -20.01 0.72 5.45
C HIS A 219 -20.46 1.81 4.46
N THR A 220 -20.81 1.43 3.23
CA THR A 220 -21.38 2.37 2.24
C THR A 220 -22.91 2.46 2.32
N ARG A 221 -23.56 1.71 3.24
CA ARG A 221 -25.00 1.68 3.45
C ARG A 221 -25.44 2.28 4.80
N ALA A 222 -24.81 3.34 5.24
CA ALA A 222 -25.29 4.11 6.39
C ALA A 222 -25.38 5.59 6.05
#